data_5bf8e813b534dda2fbbe4c937e05e200
#
_entry.id   5bf8e813b534dda2fbbe4c937e05e200
#
_cell.length_a   1.000
_cell.length_b   1.000
_cell.length_c   1.000
_cell.angle_alpha   90.00
_cell.angle_beta   90.00
_cell.angle_gamma   90.00
#
_symmetry.space_group_name_H-M   'P 1'
#
loop_
_entity.id
_entity.type
_entity.pdbx_description
1 polymer ?
#
loop_
_entity_poly.entity_id
_entity_poly.type
_entity_poly.pdbx_seq_one_letter_code
_entity_poly.pdbx_strand_id
1 'polypeptide(L)'
;MLGFPLLELSELAAARTVLAEGFPVAMEIGDRWVVQIGLAGFIGLAAKTGRPRLALRLAGVGNAYRDANEFSMPVPIEEIVDRWLAPARARAGPSAARLVAEGRRLTPEEAVDLVLANEPDDAPRPGSRPTLTRREAEVAALAARGLTNRDIAAQLFLSVRTVEVHVDHILTKLGFHTRTQLAAWAHEEGLLPGNT
;
A
#
# COMPACT_ATOMS: atom_id res chain seq x y z
N MET A 1 24.38 1.22 -9.02
CA MET A 1 23.99 2.47 -8.35
C MET A 1 23.33 3.53 -9.25
N LEU A 2 22.82 3.19 -10.42
CA LEU A 2 22.19 4.14 -11.36
C LEU A 2 20.78 4.60 -10.99
N GLY A 3 20.09 3.90 -10.07
CA GLY A 3 18.71 4.22 -9.74
C GLY A 3 18.46 5.59 -9.11
N PHE A 4 19.35 6.07 -8.24
CA PHE A 4 19.21 7.36 -7.56
C PHE A 4 19.26 8.56 -8.50
N PRO A 5 20.27 8.69 -9.38
CA PRO A 5 20.28 9.77 -10.39
C PRO A 5 19.04 9.78 -11.27
N LEU A 6 18.57 8.61 -11.70
CA LEU A 6 17.36 8.49 -12.54
C LEU A 6 16.11 8.95 -11.77
N LEU A 7 16.01 8.65 -10.49
CA LEU A 7 14.92 9.14 -9.63
C LEU A 7 14.98 10.66 -9.47
N GLU A 8 16.15 11.26 -9.27
CA GLU A 8 16.27 12.72 -9.17
C GLU A 8 15.93 13.42 -10.50
N LEU A 9 16.27 12.82 -11.63
CA LEU A 9 15.90 13.30 -12.97
C LEU A 9 14.44 13.00 -13.35
N SER A 10 13.69 12.33 -12.47
CA SER A 10 12.32 11.89 -12.71
C SER A 10 12.15 10.91 -13.88
N GLU A 11 13.21 10.21 -14.25
CA GLU A 11 13.21 9.13 -15.24
C GLU A 11 12.72 7.82 -14.61
N LEU A 12 11.45 7.81 -14.18
CA LEU A 12 10.90 6.77 -13.32
C LEU A 12 10.83 5.38 -13.98
N ALA A 13 10.61 5.33 -15.29
CA ALA A 13 10.60 4.06 -16.03
C ALA A 13 12.00 3.43 -16.08
N ALA A 14 13.02 4.22 -16.39
CA ALA A 14 14.41 3.77 -16.39
C ALA A 14 14.88 3.38 -14.98
N ALA A 15 14.54 4.17 -13.96
CA ALA A 15 14.83 3.85 -12.57
C ALA A 15 14.23 2.50 -12.16
N ARG A 16 12.95 2.27 -12.53
CA ARG A 16 12.26 1.00 -12.26
C ARG A 16 13.00 -0.18 -12.90
N THR A 17 13.36 -0.09 -14.18
CA THR A 17 14.07 -1.16 -14.88
C THR A 17 15.39 -1.49 -14.19
N VAL A 18 16.22 -0.48 -13.95
CA VAL A 18 17.54 -0.67 -13.31
C VAL A 18 17.42 -1.27 -11.90
N LEU A 19 16.44 -0.82 -11.12
CA LEU A 19 16.19 -1.36 -9.77
C LEU A 19 15.66 -2.80 -9.83
N ALA A 20 14.74 -3.11 -10.75
CA ALA A 20 14.15 -4.44 -10.90
C ALA A 20 15.18 -5.49 -11.35
N GLU A 21 16.09 -5.11 -12.24
CA GLU A 21 17.15 -6.02 -12.72
C GLU A 21 18.30 -6.16 -11.71
N GLY A 22 18.68 -5.07 -11.05
CA GLY A 22 19.84 -5.07 -10.17
C GLY A 22 19.57 -5.63 -8.77
N PHE A 23 18.35 -5.51 -8.26
CA PHE A 23 18.04 -5.91 -6.88
C PHE A 23 18.14 -7.42 -6.65
N PRO A 24 17.59 -8.32 -7.50
CA PRO A 24 17.76 -9.76 -7.34
C PRO A 24 19.23 -10.18 -7.35
N VAL A 25 20.04 -9.57 -8.21
CA VAL A 25 21.49 -9.83 -8.28
C VAL A 25 22.17 -9.41 -6.98
N ALA A 26 21.81 -8.27 -6.40
CA ALA A 26 22.35 -7.82 -5.12
C ALA A 26 21.99 -8.79 -3.97
N MET A 27 20.78 -9.31 -3.97
CA MET A 27 20.31 -10.31 -3.00
C MET A 27 21.08 -11.62 -3.15
N GLU A 28 21.29 -12.11 -4.37
CA GLU A 28 22.03 -13.34 -4.66
C GLU A 28 23.52 -13.25 -4.22
N ILE A 29 24.16 -12.11 -4.50
CA ILE A 29 25.54 -11.85 -4.08
C ILE A 29 25.65 -11.68 -2.56
N GLY A 30 24.56 -11.29 -1.90
CA GLY A 30 24.53 -11.03 -0.46
C GLY A 30 25.24 -9.72 -0.05
N ASP A 31 25.42 -8.79 -0.99
CA ASP A 31 26.00 -7.48 -0.70
C ASP A 31 25.00 -6.60 0.04
N ARG A 32 25.15 -6.56 1.36
CA ARG A 32 24.26 -5.83 2.27
C ARG A 32 24.13 -4.35 1.92
N TRP A 33 25.20 -3.74 1.44
CA TRP A 33 25.22 -2.36 1.03
C TRP A 33 24.35 -2.13 -0.22
N VAL A 34 24.57 -2.93 -1.25
CA VAL A 34 23.83 -2.82 -2.52
C VAL A 34 22.35 -3.12 -2.30
N VAL A 35 22.01 -4.10 -1.46
CA VAL A 35 20.61 -4.39 -1.08
C VAL A 35 19.98 -3.20 -0.38
N GLN A 36 20.66 -2.59 0.60
CA GLN A 36 20.13 -1.42 1.31
C GLN A 36 19.94 -0.23 0.38
N ILE A 37 20.86 0.02 -0.53
CA ILE A 37 20.74 1.08 -1.54
C ILE A 37 19.59 0.77 -2.52
N GLY A 38 19.42 -0.49 -2.91
CA GLY A 38 18.29 -0.92 -3.72
C GLY A 38 16.94 -0.65 -3.04
N LEU A 39 16.80 -1.00 -1.75
CA LEU A 39 15.61 -0.70 -0.96
C LEU A 39 15.34 0.81 -0.89
N ALA A 40 16.37 1.62 -0.68
CA ALA A 40 16.24 3.08 -0.69
C ALA A 40 15.80 3.60 -2.08
N GLY A 41 16.28 3.01 -3.16
CA GLY A 41 15.82 3.31 -4.51
C GLY A 41 14.35 2.99 -4.72
N PHE A 42 13.88 1.84 -4.24
CA PHE A 42 12.45 1.48 -4.30
C PHE A 42 11.57 2.39 -3.44
N ILE A 43 12.05 2.90 -2.29
CA ILE A 43 11.34 3.93 -1.54
C ILE A 43 11.13 5.19 -2.40
N GLY A 44 12.19 5.67 -3.06
CA GLY A 44 12.11 6.82 -3.96
C GLY A 44 11.16 6.58 -5.13
N LEU A 45 11.22 5.41 -5.75
CA LEU A 45 10.34 5.02 -6.84
C LEU A 45 8.86 5.04 -6.40
N ALA A 46 8.53 4.41 -5.27
CA ALA A 46 7.17 4.40 -4.74
C ALA A 46 6.67 5.80 -4.38
N ALA A 47 7.52 6.63 -3.75
CA ALA A 47 7.18 8.01 -3.40
C ALA A 47 6.88 8.87 -4.64
N LYS A 48 7.74 8.78 -5.67
CA LYS A 48 7.64 9.59 -6.90
C LYS A 48 6.56 9.07 -7.86
N THR A 49 6.16 7.80 -7.78
CA THR A 49 5.03 7.23 -8.54
C THR A 49 3.68 7.40 -7.85
N GLY A 50 3.61 8.22 -6.79
CA GLY A 50 2.35 8.56 -6.11
C GLY A 50 1.81 7.43 -5.21
N ARG A 51 2.68 6.57 -4.69
CA ARG A 51 2.35 5.45 -3.79
C ARG A 51 2.90 5.70 -2.37
N PRO A 52 2.40 6.73 -1.65
CA PRO A 52 2.97 7.17 -0.37
C PRO A 52 2.88 6.12 0.73
N ARG A 53 1.83 5.30 0.74
CA ARG A 53 1.67 4.25 1.77
C ARG A 53 2.68 3.13 1.55
N LEU A 54 2.91 2.75 0.29
CA LEU A 54 3.93 1.76 -0.05
C LEU A 54 5.32 2.29 0.28
N ALA A 55 5.63 3.55 -0.04
CA ALA A 55 6.92 4.17 0.30
C ALA A 55 7.20 4.10 1.82
N LEU A 56 6.18 4.35 2.67
CA LEU A 56 6.32 4.22 4.12
C LEU A 56 6.54 2.77 4.58
N ARG A 57 5.90 1.80 3.94
CA ARG A 57 6.16 0.38 4.23
C ARG A 57 7.57 -0.03 3.85
N LEU A 58 8.02 0.38 2.66
CA LEU A 58 9.41 0.14 2.22
C LEU A 58 10.43 0.76 3.17
N ALA A 59 10.14 1.94 3.73
CA ALA A 59 10.97 2.51 4.79
C ALA A 59 11.05 1.59 6.02
N GLY A 60 9.95 0.92 6.37
CA GLY A 60 9.92 -0.10 7.41
C GLY A 60 10.80 -1.29 7.12
N VAL A 61 10.75 -1.82 5.87
CA VAL A 61 11.63 -2.90 5.40
C VAL A 61 13.10 -2.48 5.50
N GLY A 62 13.45 -1.31 4.97
CA GLY A 62 14.82 -0.79 5.01
C GLY A 62 15.33 -0.61 6.44
N ASN A 63 14.47 -0.15 7.37
CA ASN A 63 14.82 -0.05 8.78
C ASN A 63 15.08 -1.43 9.40
N ALA A 64 14.19 -2.41 9.18
CA ALA A 64 14.37 -3.77 9.68
C ALA A 64 15.64 -4.42 9.12
N TYR A 65 15.92 -4.22 7.85
CA TYR A 65 17.12 -4.73 7.20
C TYR A 65 18.40 -4.13 7.78
N ARG A 66 18.42 -2.80 8.04
CA ARG A 66 19.56 -2.14 8.70
C ARG A 66 19.79 -2.66 10.12
N ASP A 67 18.73 -2.77 10.91
CA ASP A 67 18.80 -3.27 12.27
C ASP A 67 19.35 -4.71 12.32
N ALA A 68 18.86 -5.58 11.44
CA ALA A 68 19.30 -6.97 11.36
C ALA A 68 20.75 -7.16 10.89
N ASN A 69 21.29 -6.19 10.16
CA ASN A 69 22.65 -6.25 9.61
C ASN A 69 23.63 -5.27 10.30
N GLU A 70 23.20 -4.61 11.39
CA GLU A 70 24.00 -3.63 12.15
C GLU A 70 24.62 -2.56 11.25
N PHE A 71 23.83 -2.02 10.33
CA PHE A 71 24.31 -1.17 9.26
C PHE A 71 23.72 0.24 9.37
N SER A 72 24.57 1.26 9.23
CA SER A 72 24.16 2.66 9.17
C SER A 72 24.25 3.20 7.75
N MET A 73 23.22 3.89 7.31
CA MET A 73 23.21 4.55 6.00
C MET A 73 24.03 5.85 6.09
N PRO A 74 24.83 6.19 5.07
CA PRO A 74 25.49 7.49 5.01
C PRO A 74 24.49 8.63 5.03
N VAL A 75 24.81 9.68 5.79
CA VAL A 75 23.94 10.85 5.98
C VAL A 75 23.38 11.42 4.67
N PRO A 76 24.16 11.60 3.58
CA PRO A 76 23.61 12.16 2.33
C PRO A 76 22.50 11.29 1.72
N ILE A 77 22.58 9.96 1.85
CA ILE A 77 21.55 9.06 1.32
C ILE A 77 20.31 9.09 2.22
N GLU A 78 20.53 9.12 3.53
CA GLU A 78 19.44 9.21 4.51
C GLU A 78 18.63 10.50 4.32
N GLU A 79 19.27 11.64 4.11
CA GLU A 79 18.63 12.92 3.80
C GLU A 79 17.82 12.87 2.50
N ILE A 80 18.31 12.19 1.46
CA ILE A 80 17.58 12.01 0.20
C ILE A 80 16.32 11.18 0.44
N VAL A 81 16.44 10.05 1.14
CA VAL A 81 15.30 9.18 1.47
C VAL A 81 14.28 9.92 2.32
N ASP A 82 14.71 10.67 3.32
CA ASP A 82 13.82 11.46 4.17
C ASP A 82 13.08 12.53 3.39
N ARG A 83 13.73 13.20 2.45
CA ARG A 83 13.10 14.18 1.54
C ARG A 83 12.02 13.52 0.69
N TRP A 84 12.25 12.31 0.16
CA TRP A 84 11.24 11.58 -0.60
C TRP A 84 10.06 11.12 0.27
N LEU A 85 10.31 10.76 1.53
CA LEU A 85 9.29 10.31 2.46
C LEU A 85 8.49 11.43 3.12
N ALA A 86 9.01 12.67 3.14
CA ALA A 86 8.34 13.78 3.82
C ALA A 86 6.90 14.03 3.34
N PRO A 87 6.59 14.06 2.03
CA PRO A 87 5.21 14.19 1.55
C PRO A 87 4.33 12.99 1.94
N ALA A 88 4.90 11.79 1.93
CA ALA A 88 4.18 10.56 2.31
C ALA A 88 3.82 10.57 3.80
N ARG A 89 4.76 11.00 4.66
CA ARG A 89 4.53 11.15 6.11
C ARG A 89 3.45 12.20 6.39
N ALA A 90 3.52 13.35 5.73
CA ALA A 90 2.53 14.42 5.89
C ALA A 90 1.13 13.96 5.50
N ARG A 91 1.01 13.20 4.38
CA ARG A 91 -0.27 12.68 3.88
C ARG A 91 -0.85 11.58 4.76
N ALA A 92 0.00 10.70 5.31
CA ALA A 92 -0.42 9.61 6.18
C ALA A 92 -0.74 10.07 7.62
N GLY A 93 -0.18 11.20 8.05
CA GLY A 93 -0.36 11.74 9.40
C GLY A 93 -0.08 10.69 10.49
N PRO A 94 -0.99 10.51 11.46
CA PRO A 94 -0.81 9.54 12.54
C PRO A 94 -0.64 8.08 12.08
N SER A 95 -1.09 7.74 10.87
CA SER A 95 -0.96 6.40 10.31
C SER A 95 0.45 6.08 9.80
N ALA A 96 1.33 7.07 9.65
CA ALA A 96 2.68 6.88 9.10
C ALA A 96 3.49 5.87 9.93
N ALA A 97 3.49 6.00 11.25
CA ALA A 97 4.21 5.08 12.14
C ALA A 97 3.70 3.64 12.01
N ARG A 98 2.39 3.46 11.88
CA ARG A 98 1.77 2.14 11.67
C ARG A 98 2.23 1.53 10.34
N LEU A 99 2.23 2.30 9.25
CA LEU A 99 2.66 1.82 7.93
C LEU A 99 4.14 1.38 7.95
N VAL A 100 5.00 2.14 8.60
CA VAL A 100 6.42 1.76 8.81
C VAL A 100 6.51 0.47 9.64
N ALA A 101 5.75 0.35 10.74
CA ALA A 101 5.73 -0.87 11.56
C ALA A 101 5.20 -2.09 10.81
N GLU A 102 4.22 -1.91 9.92
CA GLU A 102 3.74 -2.95 9.02
C GLU A 102 4.84 -3.40 8.05
N GLY A 103 5.58 -2.46 7.48
CA GLY A 103 6.69 -2.73 6.58
C GLY A 103 7.81 -3.55 7.22
N ARG A 104 8.09 -3.34 8.50
CA ARG A 104 9.12 -4.11 9.24
C ARG A 104 8.86 -5.63 9.29
N ARG A 105 7.66 -6.09 8.94
CA ARG A 105 7.28 -7.51 8.91
C ARG A 105 7.45 -8.15 7.53
N LEU A 106 7.72 -7.36 6.52
CA LEU A 106 7.93 -7.84 5.16
C LEU A 106 9.40 -8.16 4.93
N THR A 107 9.67 -9.16 4.09
CA THR A 107 11.02 -9.37 3.57
C THR A 107 11.34 -8.34 2.48
N PRO A 108 12.63 -8.12 2.16
CA PRO A 108 13.02 -7.26 1.04
C PRO A 108 12.40 -7.67 -0.29
N GLU A 109 12.31 -8.98 -0.56
CA GLU A 109 11.73 -9.54 -1.78
C GLU A 109 10.24 -9.25 -1.89
N GLU A 110 9.46 -9.57 -0.84
CA GLU A 110 8.02 -9.29 -0.78
C GLU A 110 7.72 -7.80 -1.01
N ALA A 111 8.55 -6.93 -0.44
CA ALA A 111 8.38 -5.50 -0.57
C ALA A 111 8.67 -5.00 -1.99
N VAL A 112 9.69 -5.55 -2.65
CA VAL A 112 10.05 -5.22 -4.03
C VAL A 112 8.98 -5.70 -4.99
N ASP A 113 8.45 -6.90 -4.80
CA ASP A 113 7.36 -7.45 -5.61
C ASP A 113 6.12 -6.53 -5.57
N LEU A 114 5.78 -5.96 -4.41
CA LEU A 114 4.69 -4.99 -4.29
C LEU A 114 4.94 -3.70 -5.09
N VAL A 115 6.19 -3.26 -5.21
CA VAL A 115 6.53 -2.10 -6.06
C VAL A 115 6.40 -2.45 -7.53
N LEU A 116 6.91 -3.62 -7.91
CA LEU A 116 6.95 -4.07 -9.29
C LEU A 116 5.59 -4.50 -9.83
N ALA A 117 4.68 -5.00 -9.00
CA ALA A 117 3.31 -5.32 -9.37
C ALA A 117 2.51 -4.10 -9.85
N ASN A 118 2.98 -2.88 -9.58
CA ASN A 118 2.34 -1.63 -9.98
C ASN A 118 0.86 -1.51 -9.54
N GLU A 119 0.51 -2.19 -8.44
CA GLU A 119 -0.83 -2.12 -7.87
C GLU A 119 -1.10 -0.75 -7.21
N PRO A 120 -2.35 -0.30 -7.17
CA PRO A 120 -2.72 0.91 -6.44
C PRO A 120 -2.26 0.87 -4.99
N ASP A 121 -1.91 2.02 -4.42
CA ASP A 121 -1.40 2.15 -3.04
C ASP A 121 -2.39 1.64 -1.96
N ASP A 122 -3.66 1.56 -2.29
CA ASP A 122 -4.74 1.03 -1.48
C ASP A 122 -5.14 -0.43 -1.81
N ALA A 123 -4.42 -1.11 -2.71
CA ALA A 123 -4.72 -2.51 -3.04
C ALA A 123 -4.62 -3.41 -1.78
N PRO A 124 -5.58 -4.33 -1.57
CA PRO A 124 -5.53 -5.28 -0.47
C PRO A 124 -4.31 -6.19 -0.62
N ARG A 125 -3.58 -6.43 0.46
CA ARG A 125 -2.45 -7.36 0.44
C ARG A 125 -2.93 -8.80 0.32
N PRO A 126 -2.19 -9.69 -0.37
CA PRO A 126 -2.35 -11.12 -0.17
C PRO A 126 -2.21 -11.45 1.33
N GLY A 127 -3.29 -11.90 1.96
CA GLY A 127 -3.32 -12.25 3.39
C GLY A 127 -3.68 -11.13 4.37
N SER A 128 -3.81 -9.86 3.97
CA SER A 128 -4.42 -8.84 4.81
C SER A 128 -5.93 -8.81 4.59
N ARG A 129 -6.72 -8.90 5.66
CA ARG A 129 -8.15 -8.63 5.57
C ARG A 129 -8.35 -7.24 4.98
N PRO A 130 -9.11 -7.09 3.89
CA PRO A 130 -9.37 -5.80 3.26
C PRO A 130 -10.12 -4.92 4.26
N THR A 131 -9.53 -3.80 4.64
CA THR A 131 -10.17 -2.84 5.54
C THR A 131 -10.95 -1.83 4.72
N LEU A 132 -12.26 -1.87 4.83
CA LEU A 132 -13.13 -0.85 4.28
C LEU A 132 -12.93 0.48 5.03
N THR A 133 -12.97 1.60 4.31
CA THR A 133 -13.10 2.90 4.97
C THR A 133 -14.42 2.96 5.73
N ARG A 134 -14.55 3.88 6.68
CA ARG A 134 -15.80 4.05 7.44
C ARG A 134 -17.02 4.17 6.49
N ARG A 135 -16.90 4.94 5.42
CA ARG A 135 -17.99 5.15 4.45
C ARG A 135 -18.28 3.90 3.61
N GLU A 136 -17.25 3.19 3.19
CA GLU A 136 -17.40 1.89 2.52
C GLU A 136 -18.04 0.85 3.44
N ALA A 137 -17.68 0.82 4.71
CA ALA A 137 -18.29 -0.07 5.69
C ALA A 137 -19.79 0.24 5.93
N GLU A 138 -20.17 1.51 5.99
CA GLU A 138 -21.57 1.94 6.07
C GLU A 138 -22.37 1.47 4.85
N VAL A 139 -21.82 1.67 3.62
CA VAL A 139 -22.45 1.22 2.38
C VAL A 139 -22.52 -0.31 2.33
N ALA A 140 -21.43 -1.01 2.69
CA ALA A 140 -21.37 -2.47 2.70
C ALA A 140 -22.40 -3.09 3.66
N ALA A 141 -22.54 -2.54 4.86
CA ALA A 141 -23.52 -3.00 5.85
C ALA A 141 -24.97 -2.86 5.33
N LEU A 142 -25.29 -1.74 4.71
CA LEU A 142 -26.62 -1.52 4.13
C LEU A 142 -26.86 -2.41 2.91
N ALA A 143 -25.84 -2.58 2.06
CA ALA A 143 -25.90 -3.47 0.91
C ALA A 143 -26.09 -4.95 1.32
N ALA A 144 -25.43 -5.37 2.39
CA ALA A 144 -25.57 -6.72 2.95
C ALA A 144 -26.95 -6.99 3.55
N ARG A 145 -27.62 -5.95 4.05
CA ARG A 145 -29.02 -6.00 4.50
C ARG A 145 -30.04 -6.08 3.35
N GLY A 146 -29.60 -6.10 2.10
CA GLY A 146 -30.44 -6.20 0.93
C GLY A 146 -31.04 -4.88 0.43
N LEU A 147 -30.61 -3.72 0.95
CA LEU A 147 -31.10 -2.43 0.49
C LEU A 147 -30.64 -2.14 -0.94
N THR A 148 -31.51 -1.58 -1.77
CA THR A 148 -31.11 -1.15 -3.12
C THR A 148 -30.17 0.06 -3.08
N ASN A 149 -29.42 0.33 -4.16
CA ASN A 149 -28.57 1.53 -4.23
C ASN A 149 -29.36 2.83 -4.03
N ARG A 150 -30.63 2.84 -4.42
CA ARG A 150 -31.54 3.97 -4.19
C ARG A 150 -31.87 4.18 -2.72
N ASP A 151 -32.12 3.08 -1.98
CA ASP A 151 -32.44 3.15 -0.55
C ASP A 151 -31.20 3.54 0.25
N ILE A 152 -30.03 2.99 -0.12
CA ILE A 152 -28.74 3.37 0.48
C ILE A 152 -28.44 4.84 0.25
N ALA A 153 -28.67 5.32 -0.98
CA ALA A 153 -28.48 6.73 -1.33
C ALA A 153 -29.37 7.65 -0.49
N ALA A 154 -30.64 7.30 -0.33
CA ALA A 154 -31.58 8.04 0.51
C ALA A 154 -31.16 8.05 1.98
N GLN A 155 -30.75 6.90 2.53
CA GLN A 155 -30.38 6.75 3.93
C GLN A 155 -29.07 7.44 4.28
N LEU A 156 -28.12 7.48 3.34
CA LEU A 156 -26.79 8.07 3.53
C LEU A 156 -26.67 9.50 2.99
N PHE A 157 -27.76 10.09 2.48
CA PHE A 157 -27.77 11.41 1.85
C PHE A 157 -26.76 11.54 0.69
N LEU A 158 -26.71 10.53 -0.17
CA LEU A 158 -25.83 10.45 -1.35
C LEU A 158 -26.66 10.44 -2.65
N SER A 159 -25.97 10.65 -3.78
CA SER A 159 -26.54 10.31 -5.08
C SER A 159 -26.50 8.78 -5.31
N VAL A 160 -27.45 8.25 -6.09
CA VAL A 160 -27.44 6.82 -6.49
C VAL A 160 -26.12 6.47 -7.19
N ARG A 161 -25.61 7.35 -8.04
CA ARG A 161 -24.33 7.19 -8.73
C ARG A 161 -23.16 7.09 -7.78
N THR A 162 -23.16 7.85 -6.69
CA THR A 162 -22.12 7.79 -5.67
C THR A 162 -22.14 6.43 -4.95
N VAL A 163 -23.32 5.89 -4.67
CA VAL A 163 -23.47 4.57 -4.07
C VAL A 163 -22.99 3.46 -5.01
N GLU A 164 -23.33 3.56 -6.31
CA GLU A 164 -22.82 2.61 -7.32
C GLU A 164 -21.29 2.55 -7.30
N VAL A 165 -20.62 3.70 -7.35
CA VAL A 165 -19.16 3.81 -7.29
C VAL A 165 -18.60 3.21 -5.99
N HIS A 166 -19.25 3.45 -4.84
CA HIS A 166 -18.83 2.83 -3.58
C HIS A 166 -18.97 1.32 -3.61
N VAL A 167 -20.09 0.78 -4.14
CA VAL A 167 -20.31 -0.67 -4.23
C VAL A 167 -19.27 -1.31 -5.13
N ASP A 168 -18.98 -0.72 -6.31
CA ASP A 168 -17.96 -1.22 -7.23
C ASP A 168 -16.56 -1.22 -6.58
N HIS A 169 -16.21 -0.16 -5.87
CA HIS A 169 -14.95 -0.07 -5.13
C HIS A 169 -14.87 -1.11 -4.00
N ILE A 170 -15.97 -1.32 -3.26
CA ILE A 170 -16.03 -2.33 -2.19
C ILE A 170 -15.83 -3.74 -2.77
N LEU A 171 -16.55 -4.09 -3.85
CA LEU A 171 -16.43 -5.38 -4.50
C LEU A 171 -15.00 -5.62 -5.00
N THR A 172 -14.42 -4.65 -5.68
CA THR A 172 -13.03 -4.71 -6.16
C THR A 172 -12.05 -4.89 -4.99
N LYS A 173 -12.22 -4.12 -3.92
CA LYS A 173 -11.35 -4.11 -2.75
C LYS A 173 -11.40 -5.42 -1.96
N LEU A 174 -12.56 -6.08 -1.95
CA LEU A 174 -12.78 -7.37 -1.29
C LEU A 174 -12.50 -8.57 -2.22
N GLY A 175 -12.20 -8.33 -3.51
CA GLY A 175 -12.03 -9.39 -4.51
C GLY A 175 -13.35 -10.13 -4.84
N PHE A 176 -14.49 -9.46 -4.67
CA PHE A 176 -15.81 -10.03 -4.95
C PHE A 176 -16.32 -9.59 -6.31
N HIS A 177 -17.10 -10.45 -6.94
CA HIS A 177 -17.73 -10.20 -8.23
C HIS A 177 -19.25 -9.97 -8.13
N THR A 178 -19.84 -10.28 -6.98
CA THR A 178 -21.28 -10.19 -6.77
C THR A 178 -21.64 -9.59 -5.43
N ARG A 179 -22.80 -8.92 -5.40
CA ARG A 179 -23.35 -8.36 -4.16
C ARG A 179 -23.70 -9.46 -3.14
N THR A 180 -23.99 -10.67 -3.58
CA THR A 180 -24.25 -11.82 -2.71
C THR A 180 -23.01 -12.23 -1.93
N GLN A 181 -21.82 -12.18 -2.57
CA GLN A 181 -20.55 -12.42 -1.88
C GLN A 181 -20.27 -11.34 -0.82
N LEU A 182 -20.60 -10.08 -1.12
CA LEU A 182 -20.48 -8.98 -0.14
C LEU A 182 -21.40 -9.22 1.07
N ALA A 183 -22.63 -9.71 0.85
CA ALA A 183 -23.58 -9.98 1.92
C ALA A 183 -23.10 -11.13 2.84
N ALA A 184 -22.59 -12.21 2.26
CA ALA A 184 -22.02 -13.34 3.01
C ALA A 184 -20.82 -12.89 3.86
N TRP A 185 -19.90 -12.16 3.27
CA TRP A 185 -18.72 -11.62 3.97
C TRP A 185 -19.10 -10.66 5.10
N ALA A 186 -20.06 -9.76 4.89
CA ALA A 186 -20.50 -8.80 5.91
C ALA A 186 -21.17 -9.50 7.11
N HIS A 187 -21.80 -10.65 6.88
CA HIS A 187 -22.34 -11.50 7.94
C HIS A 187 -21.20 -12.12 8.77
N GLU A 188 -20.18 -12.67 8.13
CA GLU A 188 -19.01 -13.28 8.79
C GLU A 188 -18.19 -12.26 9.60
N GLU A 189 -18.07 -11.01 9.11
CA GLU A 189 -17.34 -9.93 9.79
C GLU A 189 -18.17 -9.23 10.90
N GLY A 190 -19.41 -9.65 11.14
CA GLY A 190 -20.26 -9.06 12.16
C GLY A 190 -20.71 -7.62 11.88
N LEU A 191 -20.67 -7.19 10.62
CA LEU A 191 -21.15 -5.86 10.17
C LEU A 191 -22.68 -5.77 10.17
N LEU A 192 -23.37 -6.89 10.29
CA LEU A 192 -24.82 -6.95 10.47
C LEU A 192 -25.11 -7.11 11.97
N PRO A 193 -25.97 -6.27 12.57
CA PRO A 193 -26.46 -6.51 13.92
C PRO A 193 -27.14 -7.88 13.92
N GLY A 194 -26.73 -8.73 14.86
CA GLY A 194 -27.32 -10.07 15.03
C GLY A 194 -28.85 -9.95 15.13
N ASN A 195 -29.53 -10.84 14.43
CA ASN A 195 -30.98 -10.97 14.49
C ASN A 195 -31.33 -11.47 15.92
N THR A 196 -31.78 -10.53 16.77
CA THR A 196 -32.38 -10.86 18.07
C THR A 196 -33.84 -11.09 17.87
#